data_3840d859d28511f22db12fe21238ee97
#
_entry.id   3840d859d28511f22db12fe21238ee97
#
_cell.length_a   1.000
_cell.length_b   1.000
_cell.length_c   1.000
_cell.angle_alpha   90.00
_cell.angle_beta   90.00
_cell.angle_gamma   90.00
#
_symmetry.space_group_name_H-M   'P 1'
#
loop_
_entity.id
_entity.type
_entity.pdbx_description
1 polymer ?
#
loop_
_entity_poly.entity_id
_entity_poly.type
_entity_poly.pdbx_seq_one_letter_code
_entity_poly.pdbx_strand_id
1 'polypeptide(L)'
;ILDYVKKVESKNTVDRCLDFSKALIFVIGNLDEAYFMSGEVSSEDDPDYFHEQSKKITFSTIKEALKERFRMEEIARLGNIHLIYPAFSSQFFKNFIEKELKQISKRFKKAFGCTLEFTEEVADMLFEEGVTASQGFRPLRSSIQFLVESTVDNLFKKAIIDQTKEVVVSIEGDD
;
A
#
# COMPACT_ATOMS: atom_id res chain seq x y z
N ILE A 1 -0.74 -1.21 -24.82
CA ILE A 1 -0.18 0.16 -24.87
C ILE A 1 1.21 0.13 -25.50
N LEU A 2 2.15 -0.70 -25.02
CA LEU A 2 3.51 -0.81 -25.54
C LEU A 2 3.56 -1.18 -27.04
N ASP A 3 2.70 -2.10 -27.48
CA ASP A 3 2.62 -2.48 -28.89
C ASP A 3 2.01 -1.37 -29.77
N TYR A 4 1.12 -0.56 -29.19
CA TYR A 4 0.57 0.60 -29.88
C TYR A 4 1.59 1.71 -30.01
N VAL A 5 2.38 1.98 -28.98
CA VAL A 5 3.47 2.97 -29.00
C VAL A 5 4.52 2.58 -30.04
N LYS A 6 4.95 1.33 -30.10
CA LYS A 6 5.87 0.82 -31.14
C LYS A 6 5.33 0.98 -32.56
N LYS A 7 3.99 0.78 -32.71
CA LYS A 7 3.32 0.94 -34.02
C LYS A 7 3.22 2.40 -34.47
N VAL A 8 3.15 3.34 -33.51
CA VAL A 8 3.16 4.78 -33.76
C VAL A 8 4.57 5.30 -34.05
N GLU A 9 5.60 4.77 -33.38
CA GLU A 9 7.00 5.11 -33.64
C GLU A 9 7.48 4.67 -35.04
N SER A 10 6.87 3.64 -35.61
CA SER A 10 7.21 3.13 -36.95
C SER A 10 6.54 3.90 -38.11
N LYS A 11 5.62 4.82 -37.83
CA LYS A 11 4.94 5.64 -38.82
C LYS A 11 5.57 7.03 -38.95
N ASN A 12 5.56 7.57 -40.16
CA ASN A 12 6.05 8.92 -40.45
C ASN A 12 5.37 10.01 -39.60
N THR A 13 6.08 11.07 -39.33
CA THR A 13 5.81 12.17 -38.40
C THR A 13 4.42 12.83 -38.47
N VAL A 14 3.67 12.64 -39.51
CA VAL A 14 2.35 13.26 -39.72
C VAL A 14 1.21 12.51 -38.99
N ASP A 15 1.39 11.21 -38.69
CA ASP A 15 0.35 10.35 -38.08
C ASP A 15 0.52 10.11 -36.56
N ARG A 16 1.25 10.96 -35.86
CA ARG A 16 1.57 10.76 -34.43
C ARG A 16 0.52 11.30 -33.46
N CYS A 17 -0.57 11.85 -33.93
CA CYS A 17 -1.63 12.33 -33.04
C CYS A 17 -2.51 11.16 -32.58
N LEU A 18 -2.48 10.89 -31.27
CA LEU A 18 -3.40 9.98 -30.62
C LEU A 18 -4.66 10.76 -30.22
N ASP A 19 -5.81 10.31 -30.66
CA ASP A 19 -7.10 10.87 -30.26
C ASP A 19 -7.57 10.25 -28.94
N PHE A 20 -7.53 11.04 -27.86
CA PHE A 20 -8.01 10.67 -26.55
C PHE A 20 -9.42 11.22 -26.25
N SER A 21 -10.14 11.75 -27.23
CA SER A 21 -11.45 12.37 -27.02
C SER A 21 -12.50 11.41 -26.40
N LYS A 22 -12.30 10.10 -26.56
CA LYS A 22 -13.16 9.03 -26.00
C LYS A 22 -12.51 8.30 -24.83
N ALA A 23 -11.36 8.75 -24.32
CA ALA A 23 -10.66 8.11 -23.22
C ALA A 23 -11.15 8.66 -21.89
N LEU A 24 -11.31 7.78 -20.90
CA LEU A 24 -11.45 8.16 -19.51
C LEU A 24 -10.05 8.24 -18.90
N ILE A 25 -9.67 9.42 -18.46
CA ILE A 25 -8.33 9.69 -17.93
C ILE A 25 -8.41 9.87 -16.42
N PHE A 26 -7.67 9.04 -15.68
CA PHE A 26 -7.47 9.17 -14.25
C PHE A 26 -6.05 9.67 -14.00
N VAL A 27 -5.93 10.76 -13.25
CA VAL A 27 -4.65 11.23 -12.72
C VAL A 27 -4.58 10.85 -11.26
N ILE A 28 -3.60 10.03 -10.91
CA ILE A 28 -3.40 9.54 -9.54
C ILE A 28 -2.06 10.10 -9.06
N GLY A 29 -2.06 10.71 -7.90
CA GLY A 29 -0.87 11.26 -7.28
C GLY A 29 -0.90 11.12 -5.76
N ASN A 30 0.28 11.08 -5.15
CA ASN A 30 0.45 11.26 -3.72
C ASN A 30 0.91 12.70 -3.50
N LEU A 31 0.20 13.43 -2.65
CA LEU A 31 0.43 14.83 -2.31
C LEU A 31 0.75 14.92 -0.83
N ASP A 32 1.97 14.47 -0.48
CA ASP A 32 2.44 14.51 0.91
C ASP A 32 2.41 15.94 1.45
N GLU A 33 2.68 16.93 0.61
CA GLU A 33 2.63 18.35 0.96
C GLU A 33 1.26 18.77 1.49
N ALA A 34 0.17 18.21 0.97
CA ALA A 34 -1.18 18.54 1.43
C ALA A 34 -1.42 18.12 2.88
N TYR A 35 -0.75 17.08 3.35
CA TYR A 35 -0.81 16.64 4.76
C TYR A 35 0.02 17.54 5.67
N PHE A 36 1.19 17.98 5.22
CA PHE A 36 2.13 18.75 6.04
C PHE A 36 1.85 20.26 6.01
N MET A 37 1.09 20.76 5.04
CA MET A 37 0.70 22.17 4.98
C MET A 37 -0.16 22.63 6.17
N SER A 38 -0.83 21.70 6.85
CA SER A 38 -1.57 22.02 8.08
C SER A 38 -0.65 22.23 9.30
N GLY A 39 0.62 21.83 9.22
CA GLY A 39 1.62 22.01 10.27
C GLY A 39 1.41 21.14 11.53
N GLU A 40 0.37 20.33 11.56
CA GLU A 40 -0.08 19.58 12.74
C GLU A 40 0.22 18.08 12.68
N VAL A 41 0.85 17.59 11.60
CA VAL A 41 0.98 16.14 11.36
C VAL A 41 2.42 15.76 11.09
N SER A 42 2.92 14.76 11.80
CA SER A 42 4.22 14.11 11.60
C SER A 42 4.02 12.70 11.00
N SER A 43 5.03 12.21 10.29
CA SER A 43 5.04 10.82 9.79
C SER A 43 5.09 9.77 10.90
N GLU A 44 5.46 10.17 12.13
CA GLU A 44 5.57 9.34 13.33
C GLU A 44 4.30 9.37 14.17
N ASP A 45 3.28 10.15 13.76
CA ASP A 45 2.03 10.23 14.50
C ASP A 45 1.26 8.90 14.43
N ASP A 46 0.41 8.70 15.43
CA ASP A 46 -0.51 7.58 15.48
C ASP A 46 -1.38 7.52 14.22
N PRO A 47 -1.56 6.32 13.61
CA PRO A 47 -2.34 6.18 12.38
C PRO A 47 -3.78 6.71 12.47
N ASP A 48 -4.43 6.63 13.63
CA ASP A 48 -5.79 7.13 13.80
C ASP A 48 -5.81 8.65 13.88
N TYR A 49 -4.83 9.27 14.52
CA TYR A 49 -4.66 10.72 14.50
C TYR A 49 -4.41 11.21 13.07
N PHE A 50 -3.51 10.57 12.35
CA PHE A 50 -3.20 10.89 10.96
C PHE A 50 -4.44 10.72 10.06
N HIS A 51 -5.21 9.66 10.27
CA HIS A 51 -6.47 9.41 9.58
C HIS A 51 -7.47 10.56 9.79
N GLU A 52 -7.70 10.98 11.04
CA GLU A 52 -8.65 12.06 11.35
C GLU A 52 -8.19 13.41 10.77
N GLN A 53 -6.91 13.71 10.79
CA GLN A 53 -6.40 14.94 10.16
C GLN A 53 -6.54 14.88 8.64
N SER A 54 -6.28 13.73 8.03
CA SER A 54 -6.40 13.55 6.58
C SER A 54 -7.83 13.77 6.06
N LYS A 55 -8.85 13.50 6.86
CA LYS A 55 -10.27 13.80 6.52
C LYS A 55 -10.56 15.29 6.39
N LYS A 56 -9.76 16.13 7.01
CA LYS A 56 -9.91 17.60 6.96
C LYS A 56 -9.35 18.20 5.67
N ILE A 57 -8.59 17.42 4.89
CA ILE A 57 -8.00 17.88 3.64
C ILE A 57 -9.14 18.17 2.65
N THR A 58 -9.18 19.40 2.19
CA THR A 58 -10.16 19.87 1.23
C THR A 58 -9.54 20.00 -0.17
N PHE A 59 -10.40 20.17 -1.16
CA PHE A 59 -9.92 20.44 -2.52
C PHE A 59 -9.10 21.75 -2.60
N SER A 60 -9.41 22.73 -1.76
CA SER A 60 -8.63 23.96 -1.67
C SER A 60 -7.20 23.68 -1.21
N THR A 61 -7.04 22.85 -0.17
CA THR A 61 -5.73 22.43 0.33
C THR A 61 -4.92 21.72 -0.76
N ILE A 62 -5.56 20.84 -1.53
CA ILE A 62 -4.92 20.14 -2.66
C ILE A 62 -4.47 21.13 -3.74
N LYS A 63 -5.30 22.11 -4.08
CA LYS A 63 -4.92 23.14 -5.06
C LYS A 63 -3.70 23.95 -4.60
N GLU A 64 -3.64 24.30 -3.32
CA GLU A 64 -2.48 25.03 -2.79
C GLU A 64 -1.20 24.17 -2.87
N ALA A 65 -1.27 22.91 -2.47
CA ALA A 65 -0.13 22.00 -2.57
C ALA A 65 0.32 21.79 -4.04
N LEU A 66 -0.61 21.72 -4.98
CA LEU A 66 -0.29 21.61 -6.39
C LEU A 66 0.42 22.84 -6.95
N LYS A 67 0.14 24.06 -6.42
CA LYS A 67 0.79 25.29 -6.88
C LYS A 67 2.31 25.31 -6.64
N GLU A 68 2.80 24.53 -5.70
CA GLU A 68 4.24 24.42 -5.45
C GLU A 68 4.99 23.75 -6.62
N ARG A 69 4.29 22.89 -7.38
CA ARG A 69 4.90 22.07 -8.43
C ARG A 69 4.38 22.38 -9.83
N PHE A 70 3.15 22.90 -9.94
CA PHE A 70 2.45 23.10 -11.20
C PHE A 70 2.01 24.54 -11.38
N ARG A 71 2.00 25.02 -12.60
CA ARG A 71 1.44 26.32 -12.95
C ARG A 71 -0.08 26.30 -12.82
N MET A 72 -0.67 27.44 -12.52
CA MET A 72 -2.12 27.59 -12.39
C MET A 72 -2.90 27.11 -13.63
N GLU A 73 -2.32 27.31 -14.81
CA GLU A 73 -2.92 26.86 -16.08
C GLU A 73 -2.97 25.32 -16.18
N GLU A 74 -1.97 24.63 -15.66
CA GLU A 74 -1.89 23.17 -15.64
C GLU A 74 -2.90 22.60 -14.63
N ILE A 75 -2.99 23.21 -13.45
CA ILE A 75 -3.97 22.85 -12.43
C ILE A 75 -5.39 23.01 -12.94
N ALA A 76 -5.66 24.10 -13.67
CA ALA A 76 -6.99 24.34 -14.26
C ALA A 76 -7.40 23.24 -15.27
N ARG A 77 -6.44 22.60 -15.92
CA ARG A 77 -6.68 21.51 -16.89
C ARG A 77 -6.97 20.15 -16.23
N LEU A 78 -6.66 19.96 -14.94
CA LEU A 78 -6.93 18.70 -14.23
C LEU A 78 -8.44 18.45 -14.04
N GLY A 79 -9.27 19.40 -14.39
CA GLY A 79 -10.73 19.30 -14.25
C GLY A 79 -11.21 19.54 -12.82
N ASN A 80 -12.50 19.29 -12.58
CA ASN A 80 -13.16 19.61 -11.32
C ASN A 80 -13.64 18.38 -10.53
N ILE A 81 -13.37 17.18 -11.02
CA ILE A 81 -13.77 15.94 -10.34
C ILE A 81 -12.55 15.40 -9.62
N HIS A 82 -12.58 15.53 -8.29
CA HIS A 82 -11.49 15.09 -7.43
C HIS A 82 -12.01 14.09 -6.40
N LEU A 83 -11.23 13.02 -6.21
CA LEU A 83 -11.45 12.04 -5.16
C LEU A 83 -10.26 12.13 -4.19
N ILE A 84 -10.55 12.49 -2.95
CA ILE A 84 -9.55 12.56 -1.88
C ILE A 84 -9.73 11.32 -1.03
N TYR A 85 -8.72 10.49 -0.96
CA TYR A 85 -8.69 9.32 -0.08
C TYR A 85 -7.98 9.72 1.22
N PRO A 86 -8.65 9.59 2.37
CA PRO A 86 -7.98 9.81 3.66
C PRO A 86 -6.93 8.73 3.88
N ALA A 87 -5.98 9.01 4.77
CA ALA A 87 -5.03 8.02 5.24
C ALA A 87 -5.74 6.83 5.91
N PHE A 88 -5.06 5.72 6.06
CA PHE A 88 -5.64 4.52 6.66
C PHE A 88 -5.64 4.62 8.19
N SER A 89 -6.71 4.15 8.82
CA SER A 89 -6.80 4.02 10.27
C SER A 89 -6.09 2.77 10.78
N SER A 90 -5.77 2.73 12.09
CA SER A 90 -5.20 1.55 12.76
C SER A 90 -6.03 0.29 12.50
N GLN A 91 -7.35 0.40 12.56
CA GLN A 91 -8.24 -0.74 12.28
C GLN A 91 -8.09 -1.26 10.85
N PHE A 92 -7.85 -0.38 9.89
CA PHE A 92 -7.66 -0.78 8.50
C PHE A 92 -6.34 -1.55 8.31
N PHE A 93 -5.28 -1.11 8.98
CA PHE A 93 -4.00 -1.83 8.99
C PHE A 93 -4.13 -3.20 9.65
N LYS A 94 -4.78 -3.30 10.82
CA LYS A 94 -5.03 -4.58 11.50
C LYS A 94 -5.83 -5.55 10.63
N ASN A 95 -6.90 -5.10 10.01
CA ASN A 95 -7.69 -5.92 9.07
C ASN A 95 -6.85 -6.39 7.87
N PHE A 96 -5.94 -5.54 7.40
CA PHE A 96 -5.04 -5.91 6.31
C PHE A 96 -4.05 -7.00 6.73
N ILE A 97 -3.42 -6.86 7.91
CA ILE A 97 -2.52 -7.87 8.48
C ILE A 97 -3.23 -9.22 8.59
N GLU A 98 -4.39 -9.26 9.23
CA GLU A 98 -5.17 -10.50 9.34
C GLU A 98 -5.48 -11.14 7.99
N LYS A 99 -5.85 -10.33 7.01
CA LYS A 99 -6.15 -10.82 5.66
C LYS A 99 -4.92 -11.43 5.00
N GLU A 100 -3.75 -10.77 5.10
CA GLU A 100 -2.51 -11.29 4.52
C GLU A 100 -2.04 -12.57 5.22
N LEU A 101 -2.06 -12.61 6.56
CA LEU A 101 -1.74 -13.82 7.32
C LEU A 101 -2.67 -14.99 6.96
N LYS A 102 -3.98 -14.75 6.85
CA LYS A 102 -4.95 -15.76 6.38
C LYS A 102 -4.66 -16.23 4.94
N GLN A 103 -4.17 -15.35 4.07
CA GLN A 103 -3.78 -15.74 2.71
C GLN A 103 -2.52 -16.59 2.70
N ILE A 104 -1.53 -16.25 3.53
CA ILE A 104 -0.30 -17.03 3.71
C ILE A 104 -0.66 -18.44 4.21
N SER A 105 -1.49 -18.54 5.26
CA SER A 105 -1.97 -19.82 5.80
C SER A 105 -2.67 -20.68 4.72
N LYS A 106 -3.53 -20.07 3.91
CA LYS A 106 -4.23 -20.77 2.81
C LYS A 106 -3.26 -21.24 1.73
N ARG A 107 -2.28 -20.41 1.34
CA ARG A 107 -1.26 -20.78 0.36
C ARG A 107 -0.42 -21.95 0.87
N PHE A 108 -0.02 -21.87 2.14
CA PHE A 108 0.76 -22.91 2.81
C PHE A 108 0.01 -24.25 2.86
N LYS A 109 -1.25 -24.23 3.31
CA LYS A 109 -2.11 -25.43 3.36
C LYS A 109 -2.30 -26.05 1.97
N LYS A 110 -2.50 -25.22 0.96
CA LYS A 110 -2.67 -25.70 -0.43
C LYS A 110 -1.39 -26.33 -1.00
N ALA A 111 -0.24 -25.75 -0.67
CA ALA A 111 1.04 -26.21 -1.20
C ALA A 111 1.56 -27.47 -0.48
N PHE A 112 1.32 -27.59 0.82
CA PHE A 112 2.02 -28.56 1.66
C PHE A 112 1.09 -29.48 2.45
N GLY A 113 -0.22 -29.25 2.46
CA GLY A 113 -1.17 -30.05 3.20
C GLY A 113 -1.15 -29.81 4.73
N CYS A 114 -0.25 -28.96 5.22
CA CYS A 114 -0.13 -28.59 6.63
C CYS A 114 -0.95 -27.36 6.96
N THR A 115 -1.51 -27.29 8.15
CA THR A 115 -2.14 -26.07 8.68
C THR A 115 -1.06 -25.16 9.25
N LEU A 116 -1.12 -23.86 8.90
CA LEU A 116 -0.25 -22.82 9.43
C LEU A 116 -1.12 -21.82 10.18
N GLU A 117 -0.82 -21.58 11.45
CA GLU A 117 -1.49 -20.62 12.30
C GLU A 117 -0.48 -19.56 12.79
N PHE A 118 -0.98 -18.35 13.00
CA PHE A 118 -0.21 -17.23 13.54
C PHE A 118 -0.87 -16.80 14.83
N THR A 119 -0.06 -16.53 15.86
CA THR A 119 -0.56 -15.99 17.12
C THR A 119 -0.87 -14.49 17.00
N GLU A 120 -1.60 -13.94 17.97
CA GLU A 120 -1.98 -12.52 17.99
C GLU A 120 -0.76 -11.61 18.10
N GLU A 121 0.26 -12.04 18.85
CA GLU A 121 1.52 -11.32 19.02
C GLU A 121 2.24 -11.08 17.69
N VAL A 122 2.14 -12.03 16.75
CA VAL A 122 2.71 -11.83 15.39
C VAL A 122 1.99 -10.72 14.64
N ALA A 123 0.68 -10.61 14.80
CA ALA A 123 -0.08 -9.54 14.18
C ALA A 123 0.23 -8.17 14.80
N ASP A 124 0.40 -8.12 16.12
CA ASP A 124 0.76 -6.90 16.86
C ASP A 124 2.18 -6.45 16.50
N MET A 125 3.16 -7.35 16.47
CA MET A 125 4.52 -7.05 16.01
C MET A 125 4.53 -6.49 14.58
N LEU A 126 3.78 -7.09 13.68
CA LEU A 126 3.69 -6.60 12.30
C LEU A 126 3.06 -5.21 12.23
N PHE A 127 2.14 -4.91 13.14
CA PHE A 127 1.56 -3.58 13.23
C PHE A 127 2.59 -2.56 13.75
N GLU A 128 3.30 -2.88 14.81
CA GLU A 128 4.31 -2.01 15.41
C GLU A 128 5.49 -1.73 14.48
N GLU A 129 6.03 -2.79 13.84
CA GLU A 129 7.21 -2.69 12.99
C GLU A 129 6.91 -2.22 11.56
N GLY A 130 5.71 -2.49 11.07
CA GLY A 130 5.39 -2.34 9.65
C GLY A 130 4.51 -1.14 9.33
N VAL A 131 3.85 -0.53 10.32
CA VAL A 131 2.90 0.56 10.06
C VAL A 131 3.57 1.92 10.19
N THR A 132 3.54 2.67 9.10
CA THR A 132 3.89 4.08 9.06
C THR A 132 2.70 4.83 8.47
N ALA A 133 2.09 5.72 9.25
CA ALA A 133 0.82 6.36 8.90
C ALA A 133 0.86 7.06 7.54
N SER A 134 1.97 7.74 7.22
CA SER A 134 2.14 8.48 5.96
C SER A 134 2.48 7.61 4.74
N GLN A 135 2.98 6.39 4.94
CA GLN A 135 3.48 5.55 3.84
C GLN A 135 2.49 4.46 3.39
N GLY A 136 1.35 4.35 4.06
CA GLY A 136 0.31 3.38 3.74
C GLY A 136 0.78 1.93 3.91
N PHE A 137 0.35 1.02 3.02
CA PHE A 137 0.63 -0.42 3.15
C PHE A 137 2.00 -0.87 2.65
N ARG A 138 2.80 0.01 2.05
CA ARG A 138 4.06 -0.40 1.42
C ARG A 138 5.09 -0.92 2.44
N PRO A 139 5.38 -0.21 3.55
CA PRO A 139 6.28 -0.72 4.58
C PRO A 139 5.75 -2.01 5.20
N LEU A 140 4.47 -2.05 5.57
CA LEU A 140 3.83 -3.22 6.17
C LEU A 140 3.93 -4.46 5.27
N ARG A 141 3.73 -4.34 3.97
CA ARG A 141 3.94 -5.46 3.03
C ARG A 141 5.38 -5.96 3.04
N SER A 142 6.34 -5.04 3.09
CA SER A 142 7.76 -5.41 3.17
C SER A 142 8.07 -6.15 4.46
N SER A 143 7.52 -5.70 5.60
CA SER A 143 7.66 -6.37 6.90
C SER A 143 7.02 -7.77 6.87
N ILE A 144 5.81 -7.92 6.34
CA ILE A 144 5.17 -9.23 6.19
C ILE A 144 6.03 -10.16 5.32
N GLN A 145 6.53 -9.67 4.20
CA GLN A 145 7.36 -10.47 3.31
C GLN A 145 8.67 -10.88 3.97
N PHE A 146 9.32 -9.97 4.66
CA PHE A 146 10.61 -10.23 5.28
C PHE A 146 10.50 -11.07 6.55
N LEU A 147 9.59 -10.73 7.46
CA LEU A 147 9.49 -11.37 8.78
C LEU A 147 8.70 -12.68 8.74
N VAL A 148 7.64 -12.73 7.94
CA VAL A 148 6.74 -13.88 7.92
C VAL A 148 7.07 -14.84 6.79
N GLU A 149 7.09 -14.39 5.53
CA GLU A 149 7.28 -15.31 4.39
C GLU A 149 8.67 -15.97 4.42
N SER A 150 9.74 -15.24 4.80
CA SER A 150 11.08 -15.84 4.94
C SER A 150 11.16 -16.87 6.08
N THR A 151 10.44 -16.64 7.18
CA THR A 151 10.35 -17.57 8.30
C THR A 151 9.57 -18.82 7.92
N VAL A 152 8.42 -18.64 7.26
CA VAL A 152 7.59 -19.74 6.77
C VAL A 152 8.34 -20.64 5.80
N ASP A 153 9.17 -20.11 4.92
CA ASP A 153 10.02 -20.88 4.02
C ASP A 153 11.03 -21.77 4.77
N ASN A 154 11.55 -21.29 5.90
CA ASN A 154 12.46 -22.07 6.74
C ASN A 154 11.73 -23.14 7.56
N LEU A 155 10.57 -22.80 8.12
CA LEU A 155 9.71 -23.73 8.85
C LEU A 155 9.22 -24.87 7.95
N PHE A 156 8.95 -24.55 6.69
CA PHE A 156 8.55 -25.54 5.70
C PHE A 156 9.58 -26.66 5.52
N LYS A 157 10.86 -26.31 5.42
CA LYS A 157 11.94 -27.31 5.30
C LYS A 157 11.96 -28.27 6.51
N LYS A 158 11.72 -27.74 7.71
CA LYS A 158 11.60 -28.54 8.94
C LYS A 158 10.34 -29.40 8.95
N ALA A 159 9.18 -28.82 8.62
CA ALA A 159 7.89 -29.52 8.64
C ALA A 159 7.84 -30.72 7.66
N ILE A 160 8.48 -30.64 6.51
CA ILE A 160 8.63 -31.79 5.58
C ILE A 160 9.44 -32.91 6.22
N ILE A 161 10.55 -32.57 6.90
CA ILE A 161 11.42 -33.56 7.54
C ILE A 161 10.68 -34.28 8.67
N ASP A 162 9.90 -33.53 9.46
CA ASP A 162 9.24 -34.00 10.69
C ASP A 162 7.84 -34.57 10.46
N GLN A 163 7.31 -34.52 9.23
CA GLN A 163 5.94 -34.93 8.85
C GLN A 163 4.84 -34.26 9.71
N THR A 164 5.05 -33.03 10.12
CA THR A 164 4.14 -32.26 10.99
C THR A 164 2.89 -31.86 10.22
N LYS A 165 1.71 -31.99 10.85
CA LYS A 165 0.41 -31.62 10.25
C LYS A 165 -0.01 -30.20 10.56
N GLU A 166 0.56 -29.61 11.59
CA GLU A 166 0.22 -28.29 12.10
C GLU A 166 1.49 -27.55 12.53
N VAL A 167 1.59 -26.29 12.18
CA VAL A 167 2.70 -25.39 12.53
C VAL A 167 2.09 -24.10 13.08
N VAL A 168 2.54 -23.69 14.25
CA VAL A 168 2.17 -22.42 14.87
C VAL A 168 3.38 -21.50 14.84
N VAL A 169 3.17 -20.28 14.34
CA VAL A 169 4.19 -19.21 14.34
C VAL A 169 3.87 -18.25 15.48
N SER A 170 4.80 -18.14 16.41
CA SER A 170 4.74 -17.22 17.55
C SER A 170 6.02 -16.40 17.63
N ILE A 171 6.02 -15.36 18.45
CA ILE A 171 7.21 -14.58 18.77
C ILE A 171 7.87 -15.26 19.98
N GLU A 172 9.16 -15.53 19.88
CA GLU A 172 9.97 -15.95 21.00
C GLU A 172 10.48 -14.67 21.70
N GLY A 173 10.09 -14.45 22.97
CA GLY A 173 10.62 -13.35 23.76
C GLY A 173 12.09 -13.63 24.12
N ASP A 174 12.95 -12.64 24.02
CA ASP A 174 14.28 -12.68 24.63
C ASP A 174 14.06 -12.62 26.16
N ASP A 175 14.26 -13.76 26.86
CA ASP A 175 14.38 -13.83 28.34
C ASP A 175 15.73 -13.29 28.80
#